data_6700e530b696658b98adc7413d34c1c4
#
_entry.id   6700e530b696658b98adc7413d34c1c4
#
_cell.length_a   1.000
_cell.length_b   1.000
_cell.length_c   1.000
_cell.angle_alpha   90.00
_cell.angle_beta   90.00
_cell.angle_gamma   90.00
#
_symmetry.space_group_name_H-M   'P 1'
#
loop_
_entity.id
_entity.type
_entity.pdbx_description
1 polymer ?
#
loop_
_entity_poly.entity_id
_entity_poly.type
_entity_poly.pdbx_seq_one_letter_code
_entity_poly.pdbx_strand_id
1 'polypeptide(L)'
;PGKGNKFYSAVGAGPGLGKDPDTVGLLEQLFDLLRKEQPLCRLVLDADAINMVAEHPHLLPLLPPGTVLTPHPGEFDRLARACGMTQAAGGYERAMHAVGIAGEHNLVIVLKGRYTLTATPEGPHWFNPTGNSGMATAGSGDVLTGVILGLLSQGYESVHAAVLGAYLHGNAGDRATVALPEHALMAGDIIE
;
A
#
# COMPACT_ATOMS: atom_id res chain seq x y z
N PRO A 1 -29.11 -2.96 -25.79
CA PRO A 1 -27.71 -2.68 -25.73
C PRO A 1 -27.26 -2.94 -24.30
N GLY A 2 -26.60 -4.13 -24.06
CA GLY A 2 -26.15 -4.53 -22.74
C GLY A 2 -25.13 -3.53 -22.21
N LYS A 3 -25.24 -3.18 -20.94
CA LYS A 3 -24.16 -2.51 -20.22
C LYS A 3 -23.01 -3.53 -20.18
N GLY A 4 -22.04 -3.39 -21.10
CA GLY A 4 -20.84 -4.19 -21.08
C GLY A 4 -20.19 -4.03 -19.71
N ASN A 5 -19.89 -5.14 -19.03
CA ASN A 5 -19.13 -5.11 -17.79
C ASN A 5 -17.83 -4.33 -18.06
N LYS A 6 -17.66 -3.20 -17.41
CA LYS A 6 -16.40 -2.46 -17.46
C LYS A 6 -15.42 -3.23 -16.59
N PHE A 7 -14.39 -3.78 -17.21
CA PHE A 7 -13.28 -4.38 -16.50
C PHE A 7 -12.28 -3.29 -16.14
N TYR A 8 -11.85 -3.27 -14.88
CA TYR A 8 -10.78 -2.42 -14.41
C TYR A 8 -9.48 -3.23 -14.35
N SER A 9 -8.37 -2.63 -14.74
CA SER A 9 -7.05 -3.26 -14.65
C SER A 9 -6.48 -3.17 -13.23
N ALA A 10 -6.78 -2.09 -12.52
CA ALA A 10 -6.39 -1.90 -11.13
C ALA A 10 -7.40 -1.01 -10.39
N VAL A 11 -7.48 -1.20 -9.07
CA VAL A 11 -8.27 -0.39 -8.14
C VAL A 11 -7.37 0.04 -6.98
N GLY A 12 -7.49 1.31 -6.58
CA GLY A 12 -6.89 1.85 -5.37
C GLY A 12 -7.98 2.29 -4.40
N ALA A 13 -7.84 1.99 -3.11
CA ALA A 13 -8.77 2.42 -2.08
C ALA A 13 -8.04 2.78 -0.78
N GLY A 14 -8.58 3.77 -0.06
CA GLY A 14 -8.12 4.09 1.28
C GLY A 14 -8.03 5.57 1.60
N PRO A 15 -7.23 6.39 0.89
CA PRO A 15 -7.12 7.81 1.21
C PRO A 15 -8.49 8.49 1.26
N GLY A 16 -8.83 9.07 2.42
CA GLY A 16 -10.08 9.80 2.60
C GLY A 16 -11.37 8.96 2.57
N LEU A 17 -11.27 7.63 2.67
CA LEU A 17 -12.43 6.73 2.63
C LEU A 17 -13.33 6.88 3.87
N GLY A 18 -12.75 7.33 4.99
CA GLY A 18 -13.45 7.43 6.26
C GLY A 18 -13.63 6.08 6.96
N LYS A 19 -14.24 6.13 8.13
CA LYS A 19 -14.48 4.97 9.00
C LYS A 19 -15.97 4.76 9.30
N ASP A 20 -16.82 5.12 8.36
CA ASP A 20 -18.25 4.87 8.49
C ASP A 20 -18.51 3.35 8.49
N PRO A 21 -19.46 2.83 9.29
CA PRO A 21 -19.84 1.43 9.27
C PRO A 21 -20.20 0.89 7.88
N ASP A 22 -20.76 1.72 7.02
CA ASP A 22 -21.10 1.34 5.64
C ASP A 22 -19.83 1.08 4.79
N THR A 23 -18.69 1.66 5.16
CA THR A 23 -17.40 1.47 4.49
C THR A 23 -16.93 0.01 4.56
N VAL A 24 -17.20 -0.68 5.68
CA VAL A 24 -16.87 -2.13 5.83
C VAL A 24 -17.59 -2.93 4.76
N GLY A 25 -18.91 -2.75 4.66
CA GLY A 25 -19.73 -3.44 3.66
C GLY A 25 -19.31 -3.12 2.21
N LEU A 26 -18.86 -1.88 1.95
CA LEU A 26 -18.31 -1.49 0.65
C LEU A 26 -17.02 -2.24 0.33
N LEU A 27 -16.11 -2.35 1.29
CA LEU A 27 -14.85 -3.09 1.11
C LEU A 27 -15.10 -4.59 0.92
N GLU A 28 -16.02 -5.19 1.67
CA GLU A 28 -16.42 -6.59 1.48
C GLU A 28 -16.92 -6.83 0.05
N GLN A 29 -17.84 -5.99 -0.43
CA GLN A 29 -18.37 -6.09 -1.78
C GLN A 29 -17.28 -5.89 -2.84
N LEU A 30 -16.36 -4.95 -2.64
CA LEU A 30 -15.24 -4.72 -3.55
C LEU A 30 -14.34 -5.96 -3.62
N PHE A 31 -13.93 -6.52 -2.48
CA PHE A 31 -13.04 -7.67 -2.43
C PHE A 31 -13.69 -8.91 -3.06
N ASP A 32 -14.97 -9.12 -2.78
CA ASP A 32 -15.74 -10.22 -3.36
C ASP A 32 -15.88 -10.07 -4.88
N LEU A 33 -16.18 -8.88 -5.37
CA LEU A 33 -16.24 -8.56 -6.80
C LEU A 33 -14.90 -8.85 -7.50
N LEU A 34 -13.79 -8.36 -6.92
CA LEU A 34 -12.47 -8.55 -7.50
C LEU A 34 -12.07 -10.03 -7.56
N ARG A 35 -12.38 -10.79 -6.51
CA ARG A 35 -12.04 -12.23 -6.47
C ARG A 35 -12.87 -13.07 -7.43
N LYS A 36 -14.16 -12.77 -7.57
CA LYS A 36 -15.10 -13.62 -8.31
C LYS A 36 -15.24 -13.20 -9.78
N GLU A 37 -15.30 -11.89 -10.03
CA GLU A 37 -15.66 -11.39 -11.35
C GLU A 37 -14.49 -10.75 -12.09
N GLN A 38 -13.48 -10.26 -11.38
CA GLN A 38 -12.32 -9.56 -11.97
C GLN A 38 -10.99 -10.05 -11.40
N PRO A 39 -10.65 -11.33 -11.49
CA PRO A 39 -9.45 -11.90 -10.85
C PRO A 39 -8.13 -11.36 -11.40
N LEU A 40 -8.14 -10.69 -12.54
CA LEU A 40 -6.95 -10.02 -13.12
C LEU A 40 -6.82 -8.55 -12.68
N CYS A 41 -7.84 -8.00 -12.02
CA CYS A 41 -7.78 -6.64 -11.49
C CYS A 41 -6.88 -6.59 -10.26
N ARG A 42 -5.88 -5.72 -10.28
CA ARG A 42 -4.95 -5.55 -9.16
C ARG A 42 -5.52 -4.57 -8.14
N LEU A 43 -5.21 -4.77 -6.86
CA LEU A 43 -5.69 -3.94 -5.76
C LEU A 43 -4.51 -3.33 -5.00
N VAL A 44 -4.60 -2.03 -4.70
CA VAL A 44 -3.75 -1.35 -3.72
C VAL A 44 -4.60 -0.69 -2.65
N LEU A 45 -4.24 -0.90 -1.39
CA LEU A 45 -4.90 -0.29 -0.22
C LEU A 45 -3.92 0.56 0.57
N ASP A 46 -4.40 1.72 1.05
CA ASP A 46 -3.66 2.64 1.90
C ASP A 46 -4.56 3.20 3.00
N ALA A 47 -3.97 3.90 3.96
CA ALA A 47 -4.66 4.74 4.93
C ALA A 47 -5.90 4.08 5.59
N ASP A 48 -7.10 4.68 5.40
CA ASP A 48 -8.32 4.22 6.05
C ASP A 48 -8.69 2.79 5.66
N ALA A 49 -8.44 2.34 4.44
CA ALA A 49 -8.74 0.96 4.04
C ALA A 49 -7.86 -0.04 4.82
N ILE A 50 -6.58 0.25 5.05
CA ILE A 50 -5.71 -0.59 5.88
C ILE A 50 -6.21 -0.59 7.33
N ASN A 51 -6.61 0.58 7.85
CA ASN A 51 -7.17 0.69 9.19
C ASN A 51 -8.46 -0.14 9.34
N MET A 52 -9.34 -0.10 8.33
CA MET A 52 -10.57 -0.89 8.33
C MET A 52 -10.27 -2.40 8.33
N VAL A 53 -9.30 -2.86 7.54
CA VAL A 53 -8.85 -4.27 7.57
C VAL A 53 -8.31 -4.64 8.95
N ALA A 54 -7.57 -3.75 9.62
CA ALA A 54 -7.05 -4.00 10.97
C ALA A 54 -8.14 -3.99 12.04
N GLU A 55 -9.14 -3.11 11.93
CA GLU A 55 -10.27 -3.00 12.86
C GLU A 55 -11.30 -4.14 12.65
N HIS A 56 -11.35 -4.71 11.44
CA HIS A 56 -12.26 -5.78 11.03
C HIS A 56 -11.48 -6.97 10.44
N PRO A 57 -10.82 -7.80 11.27
CA PRO A 57 -9.91 -8.86 10.80
C PRO A 57 -10.52 -9.88 9.84
N HIS A 58 -11.84 -10.01 9.81
CA HIS A 58 -12.54 -10.87 8.85
C HIS A 58 -12.40 -10.41 7.39
N LEU A 59 -12.00 -9.15 7.15
CA LEU A 59 -11.71 -8.62 5.83
C LEU A 59 -10.39 -9.15 5.26
N LEU A 60 -9.42 -9.48 6.12
CA LEU A 60 -8.07 -9.88 5.71
C LEU A 60 -8.06 -11.12 4.78
N PRO A 61 -8.77 -12.22 5.09
CA PRO A 61 -8.86 -13.37 4.18
C PRO A 61 -9.68 -13.10 2.91
N LEU A 62 -10.38 -11.99 2.83
CA LEU A 62 -11.13 -11.59 1.64
C LEU A 62 -10.28 -10.84 0.62
N LEU A 63 -9.10 -10.36 1.01
CA LEU A 63 -8.22 -9.65 0.10
C LEU A 63 -7.82 -10.53 -1.09
N PRO A 64 -7.86 -10.01 -2.33
CA PRO A 64 -7.34 -10.72 -3.48
C PRO A 64 -5.84 -11.02 -3.31
N PRO A 65 -5.36 -12.20 -3.74
CA PRO A 65 -3.94 -12.52 -3.73
C PRO A 65 -3.11 -11.45 -4.47
N GLY A 66 -1.96 -11.10 -3.91
CA GLY A 66 -1.09 -10.07 -4.47
C GLY A 66 -1.59 -8.63 -4.25
N THR A 67 -2.60 -8.41 -3.40
CA THR A 67 -2.99 -7.05 -2.99
C THR A 67 -1.79 -6.31 -2.39
N VAL A 68 -1.57 -5.08 -2.85
CA VAL A 68 -0.52 -4.21 -2.31
C VAL A 68 -1.07 -3.39 -1.16
N LEU A 69 -0.42 -3.43 0.00
CA LEU A 69 -0.69 -2.56 1.14
C LEU A 69 0.45 -1.58 1.32
N THR A 70 0.15 -0.30 1.59
CA THR A 70 1.16 0.77 1.74
C THR A 70 1.14 1.41 3.13
N PRO A 71 1.23 0.63 4.24
CA PRO A 71 1.10 1.16 5.57
C PRO A 71 2.29 2.02 5.99
N HIS A 72 2.04 3.11 6.73
CA HIS A 72 3.05 3.69 7.60
C HIS A 72 3.21 2.84 8.89
N PRO A 73 4.27 3.03 9.70
CA PRO A 73 4.52 2.16 10.86
C PRO A 73 3.32 2.00 11.80
N GLY A 74 2.58 3.08 12.07
CA GLY A 74 1.41 3.02 12.96
C GLY A 74 0.22 2.26 12.39
N GLU A 75 -0.02 2.33 11.09
CA GLU A 75 -1.03 1.51 10.39
C GLU A 75 -0.61 0.05 10.39
N PHE A 76 0.66 -0.20 10.10
CA PHE A 76 1.22 -1.54 10.10
C PHE A 76 1.11 -2.19 11.49
N ASP A 77 1.45 -1.47 12.57
CA ASP A 77 1.38 -2.01 13.94
C ASP A 77 -0.08 -2.37 14.34
N ARG A 78 -1.08 -1.67 13.80
CA ARG A 78 -2.50 -2.04 13.98
C ARG A 78 -2.83 -3.32 13.22
N LEU A 79 -2.42 -3.41 11.95
CA LEU A 79 -2.62 -4.59 11.11
C LEU A 79 -1.92 -5.82 11.70
N ALA A 80 -0.66 -5.68 12.11
CA ALA A 80 0.11 -6.76 12.73
C ALA A 80 -0.56 -7.31 13.99
N ARG A 81 -1.11 -6.43 14.83
CA ARG A 81 -1.88 -6.81 16.01
C ARG A 81 -3.15 -7.59 15.63
N ALA A 82 -3.85 -7.16 14.58
CA ALA A 82 -5.01 -7.88 14.05
C ALA A 82 -4.66 -9.28 13.53
N CYS A 83 -3.43 -9.47 13.05
CA CYS A 83 -2.85 -10.77 12.67
C CYS A 83 -2.28 -11.56 13.86
N GLY A 84 -2.51 -11.13 15.10
CA GLY A 84 -2.04 -11.83 16.30
C GLY A 84 -0.56 -11.63 16.64
N MET A 85 0.13 -10.70 15.97
CA MET A 85 1.52 -10.39 16.27
C MET A 85 1.63 -9.55 17.54
N THR A 86 2.73 -9.73 18.29
CA THR A 86 3.07 -8.87 19.42
C THR A 86 3.48 -7.48 18.94
N GLN A 87 3.51 -6.51 19.85
CA GLN A 87 4.03 -5.18 19.51
C GLN A 87 5.54 -5.29 19.20
N ALA A 88 5.93 -4.81 18.01
CA ALA A 88 7.32 -4.81 17.61
C ALA A 88 8.17 -3.89 18.50
N ALA A 89 9.27 -4.39 19.02
CA ALA A 89 10.20 -3.62 19.84
C ALA A 89 11.02 -2.61 19.02
N GLY A 90 11.08 -2.79 17.69
CA GLY A 90 11.84 -1.91 16.80
C GLY A 90 11.62 -2.19 15.32
N GLY A 91 12.39 -1.47 14.51
CA GLY A 91 12.24 -1.54 13.04
C GLY A 91 12.51 -2.93 12.45
N TYR A 92 13.48 -3.64 12.99
CA TYR A 92 13.82 -5.01 12.53
C TYR A 92 12.66 -5.99 12.78
N GLU A 93 12.13 -6.01 13.99
CA GLU A 93 11.00 -6.91 14.32
C GLU A 93 9.76 -6.56 13.51
N ARG A 94 9.48 -5.25 13.33
CA ARG A 94 8.40 -4.80 12.44
C ARG A 94 8.60 -5.28 11.01
N ALA A 95 9.84 -5.25 10.50
CA ALA A 95 10.15 -5.77 9.17
C ALA A 95 9.89 -7.29 9.08
N MET A 96 10.28 -8.05 10.11
CA MET A 96 10.03 -9.50 10.18
C MET A 96 8.52 -9.81 10.24
N HIS A 97 7.73 -9.03 10.98
CA HIS A 97 6.28 -9.14 10.98
C HIS A 97 5.70 -8.87 9.60
N ALA A 98 6.21 -7.85 8.88
CA ALA A 98 5.74 -7.54 7.52
C ALA A 98 6.02 -8.69 6.55
N VAL A 99 7.18 -9.32 6.65
CA VAL A 99 7.54 -10.50 5.86
C VAL A 99 6.61 -11.68 6.18
N GLY A 100 6.36 -11.95 7.46
CA GLY A 100 5.47 -13.02 7.90
C GLY A 100 4.05 -12.84 7.38
N ILE A 101 3.47 -11.65 7.56
CA ILE A 101 2.10 -11.34 7.11
C ILE A 101 2.00 -11.38 5.59
N ALA A 102 3.00 -10.87 4.87
CA ALA A 102 3.05 -10.92 3.41
C ALA A 102 2.98 -12.37 2.90
N GLY A 103 3.79 -13.27 3.51
CA GLY A 103 3.80 -14.70 3.15
C GLY A 103 2.50 -15.41 3.52
N GLU A 104 2.01 -15.23 4.74
CA GLU A 104 0.81 -15.92 5.25
C GLU A 104 -0.45 -15.58 4.46
N HIS A 105 -0.59 -14.30 4.07
CA HIS A 105 -1.80 -13.80 3.41
C HIS A 105 -1.64 -13.56 1.92
N ASN A 106 -0.49 -13.92 1.33
CA ASN A 106 -0.18 -13.68 -0.08
C ASN A 106 -0.36 -12.21 -0.49
N LEU A 107 0.23 -11.30 0.28
CA LEU A 107 0.16 -9.85 0.10
C LEU A 107 1.53 -9.27 -0.23
N VAL A 108 1.54 -8.10 -0.84
CA VAL A 108 2.74 -7.26 -0.99
C VAL A 108 2.62 -6.08 -0.03
N ILE A 109 3.55 -5.95 0.92
CA ILE A 109 3.51 -4.89 1.93
C ILE A 109 4.64 -3.89 1.71
N VAL A 110 4.28 -2.66 1.37
CA VAL A 110 5.18 -1.52 1.25
C VAL A 110 5.17 -0.76 2.57
N LEU A 111 5.97 -1.22 3.53
CA LEU A 111 6.08 -0.61 4.85
C LEU A 111 6.89 0.68 4.77
N LYS A 112 6.17 1.81 4.83
CA LYS A 112 6.75 3.16 4.72
C LYS A 112 7.70 3.47 5.88
N GLY A 113 8.84 4.10 5.58
CA GLY A 113 9.84 4.51 6.55
C GLY A 113 11.05 5.10 5.85
N ARG A 114 12.10 5.47 6.62
CA ARG A 114 13.36 5.99 6.04
C ARG A 114 13.91 5.05 4.96
N TYR A 115 13.86 3.76 5.21
CA TYR A 115 14.17 2.70 4.25
C TYR A 115 12.88 1.89 4.06
N THR A 116 12.06 2.30 3.11
CA THR A 116 10.80 1.61 2.83
C THR A 116 11.06 0.15 2.48
N LEU A 117 10.45 -0.77 3.23
CA LEU A 117 10.53 -2.20 2.97
C LEU A 117 9.39 -2.61 2.05
N THR A 118 9.70 -3.27 0.94
CA THR A 118 8.74 -4.06 0.18
C THR A 118 8.88 -5.53 0.57
N ALA A 119 7.96 -6.01 1.40
CA ALA A 119 7.84 -7.42 1.76
C ALA A 119 6.90 -8.12 0.79
N THR A 120 7.26 -9.33 0.37
CA THR A 120 6.56 -10.10 -0.67
C THR A 120 6.19 -11.49 -0.16
N PRO A 121 5.22 -12.17 -0.79
CA PRO A 121 4.78 -13.49 -0.35
C PRO A 121 5.89 -14.54 -0.30
N GLU A 122 6.75 -14.57 -1.32
CA GLU A 122 7.74 -15.64 -1.51
C GLU A 122 9.19 -15.12 -1.47
N GLY A 123 9.40 -13.79 -1.22
CA GLY A 123 10.72 -13.16 -1.33
C GLY A 123 11.22 -13.11 -2.78
N PRO A 124 12.31 -12.40 -3.08
CA PRO A 124 13.10 -11.60 -2.15
C PRO A 124 12.34 -10.37 -1.63
N HIS A 125 12.82 -9.80 -0.53
CA HIS A 125 12.30 -8.55 0.04
C HIS A 125 13.31 -7.43 -0.25
N TRP A 126 12.80 -6.19 -0.46
CA TRP A 126 13.66 -5.07 -0.86
C TRP A 126 13.55 -3.92 0.13
N PHE A 127 14.70 -3.32 0.44
CA PHE A 127 14.76 -2.02 1.09
C PHE A 127 15.05 -0.94 0.06
N ASN A 128 14.17 0.05 -0.02
CA ASN A 128 14.35 1.20 -0.91
C ASN A 128 15.37 2.18 -0.31
N PRO A 129 16.47 2.51 -1.02
CA PRO A 129 17.48 3.44 -0.52
C PRO A 129 17.17 4.90 -0.83
N THR A 130 16.16 5.19 -1.67
CA THR A 130 15.79 6.55 -2.10
C THR A 130 14.79 7.18 -1.15
N GLY A 131 14.72 8.49 -1.19
CA GLY A 131 13.84 9.31 -0.35
C GLY A 131 14.56 9.97 0.80
N ASN A 132 13.99 11.07 1.26
CA ASN A 132 14.54 11.93 2.30
C ASN A 132 13.49 12.26 3.38
N SER A 133 13.92 12.95 4.45
CA SER A 133 13.03 13.26 5.58
C SER A 133 11.94 14.27 5.23
N GLY A 134 12.11 15.10 4.21
CA GLY A 134 11.11 16.05 3.73
C GLY A 134 9.84 15.37 3.19
N MET A 135 9.97 14.13 2.73
CA MET A 135 8.84 13.34 2.25
C MET A 135 7.85 12.91 3.36
N ALA A 136 8.17 13.17 4.64
CA ALA A 136 7.25 12.97 5.76
C ALA A 136 6.21 14.11 5.84
N THR A 137 5.65 14.50 4.71
CA THR A 137 4.64 15.54 4.54
C THR A 137 3.26 14.94 4.21
N ALA A 138 2.20 15.68 4.51
CA ALA A 138 0.83 15.23 4.21
C ALA A 138 0.63 15.04 2.70
N GLY A 139 -0.04 13.95 2.32
CA GLY A 139 -0.31 13.60 0.93
C GLY A 139 0.81 12.84 0.21
N SER A 140 2.03 12.78 0.76
CA SER A 140 3.13 12.00 0.16
C SER A 140 2.79 10.51 0.03
N GLY A 141 2.09 9.93 1.02
CA GLY A 141 1.60 8.56 0.96
C GLY A 141 0.59 8.35 -0.16
N ASP A 142 -0.31 9.32 -0.38
CA ASP A 142 -1.32 9.26 -1.45
C ASP A 142 -0.65 9.28 -2.83
N VAL A 143 0.44 10.06 -2.98
CA VAL A 143 1.27 10.06 -4.20
C VAL A 143 1.87 8.68 -4.44
N LEU A 144 2.47 8.05 -3.41
CA LEU A 144 3.02 6.70 -3.52
C LEU A 144 1.96 5.70 -3.97
N THR A 145 0.79 5.74 -3.35
CA THR A 145 -0.34 4.87 -3.70
C THR A 145 -0.80 5.11 -5.13
N GLY A 146 -0.86 6.37 -5.59
CA GLY A 146 -1.16 6.74 -6.97
C GLY A 146 -0.13 6.23 -7.97
N VAL A 147 1.17 6.31 -7.66
CA VAL A 147 2.26 5.78 -8.50
C VAL A 147 2.15 4.26 -8.64
N ILE A 148 1.96 3.54 -7.53
CA ILE A 148 1.79 2.08 -7.55
C ILE A 148 0.53 1.71 -8.36
N LEU A 149 -0.60 2.39 -8.13
CA LEU A 149 -1.84 2.16 -8.87
C LEU A 149 -1.64 2.37 -10.39
N GLY A 150 -0.91 3.43 -10.76
CA GLY A 150 -0.57 3.71 -12.15
C GLY A 150 0.24 2.59 -12.81
N LEU A 151 1.23 2.03 -12.10
CA LEU A 151 2.03 0.89 -12.57
C LEU A 151 1.17 -0.38 -12.69
N LEU A 152 0.36 -0.68 -11.67
CA LEU A 152 -0.58 -1.80 -11.70
C LEU A 152 -1.54 -1.71 -12.89
N SER A 153 -2.06 -0.51 -13.18
CA SER A 153 -2.97 -0.27 -14.30
C SER A 153 -2.34 -0.48 -15.67
N GLN A 154 -1.00 -0.36 -15.76
CA GLN A 154 -0.20 -0.64 -16.96
C GLN A 154 0.19 -2.11 -17.09
N GLY A 155 -0.24 -2.99 -16.17
CA GLY A 155 -0.01 -4.43 -16.22
C GLY A 155 1.25 -4.90 -15.51
N TYR A 156 1.92 -4.05 -14.74
CA TYR A 156 3.01 -4.53 -13.87
C TYR A 156 2.46 -5.49 -12.81
N GLU A 157 3.19 -6.56 -12.53
CA GLU A 157 2.91 -7.44 -11.41
C GLU A 157 3.03 -6.69 -10.08
N SER A 158 2.24 -7.07 -9.06
CA SER A 158 2.14 -6.37 -7.79
C SER A 158 3.50 -6.11 -7.13
N VAL A 159 4.38 -7.10 -7.14
CA VAL A 159 5.74 -6.99 -6.59
C VAL A 159 6.55 -5.94 -7.33
N HIS A 160 6.56 -6.00 -8.67
CA HIS A 160 7.32 -5.05 -9.48
C HIS A 160 6.76 -3.63 -9.37
N ALA A 161 5.43 -3.48 -9.35
CA ALA A 161 4.77 -2.19 -9.17
C ALA A 161 5.11 -1.58 -7.80
N ALA A 162 5.14 -2.40 -6.74
CA ALA A 162 5.47 -1.95 -5.39
C ALA A 162 6.93 -1.50 -5.27
N VAL A 163 7.88 -2.32 -5.75
CA VAL A 163 9.33 -2.01 -5.70
C VAL A 163 9.65 -0.79 -6.54
N LEU A 164 9.19 -0.77 -7.80
CA LEU A 164 9.43 0.35 -8.71
C LEU A 164 8.73 1.62 -8.23
N GLY A 165 7.50 1.51 -7.74
CA GLY A 165 6.73 2.63 -7.21
C GLY A 165 7.42 3.27 -6.00
N ALA A 166 7.90 2.48 -5.04
CA ALA A 166 8.65 2.98 -3.90
C ALA A 166 9.96 3.68 -4.33
N TYR A 167 10.67 3.11 -5.31
CA TYR A 167 11.89 3.69 -5.84
C TYR A 167 11.64 5.01 -6.56
N LEU A 168 10.68 5.06 -7.47
CA LEU A 168 10.34 6.26 -8.25
C LEU A 168 9.87 7.38 -7.32
N HIS A 169 8.99 7.08 -6.37
CA HIS A 169 8.49 8.03 -5.40
C HIS A 169 9.63 8.61 -4.54
N GLY A 170 10.52 7.77 -4.01
CA GLY A 170 11.67 8.22 -3.23
C GLY A 170 12.63 9.05 -4.06
N ASN A 171 12.94 8.62 -5.30
CA ASN A 171 13.81 9.35 -6.21
C ASN A 171 13.23 10.71 -6.61
N ALA A 172 11.91 10.81 -6.82
CA ALA A 172 11.23 12.07 -7.08
C ALA A 172 11.41 13.06 -5.90
N GLY A 173 11.22 12.58 -4.67
CA GLY A 173 11.46 13.38 -3.47
C GLY A 173 12.91 13.84 -3.34
N ASP A 174 13.88 12.97 -3.66
CA ASP A 174 15.31 13.34 -3.64
C ASP A 174 15.64 14.40 -4.71
N ARG A 175 15.03 14.28 -5.88
CA ARG A 175 15.20 15.29 -6.95
C ARG A 175 14.57 16.63 -6.61
N ALA A 176 13.41 16.65 -5.99
CA ALA A 176 12.73 17.86 -5.56
C ALA A 176 13.59 18.64 -4.53
N THR A 177 14.33 17.94 -3.65
CA THR A 177 15.20 18.59 -2.65
C THR A 177 16.50 19.16 -3.23
N VAL A 178 16.80 18.96 -4.51
CA VAL A 178 17.89 19.70 -5.19
C VAL A 178 17.53 21.19 -5.31
N ALA A 179 16.27 21.51 -5.51
CA ALA A 179 15.77 22.88 -5.66
C ALA A 179 15.12 23.45 -4.39
N LEU A 180 14.61 22.58 -3.51
CA LEU A 180 13.86 22.94 -2.31
C LEU A 180 14.54 22.37 -1.07
N PRO A 181 14.57 23.08 0.06
CA PRO A 181 15.01 22.50 1.32
C PRO A 181 13.99 21.43 1.78
N GLU A 182 14.46 20.35 2.39
CA GLU A 182 13.62 19.22 2.82
C GLU A 182 12.36 19.62 3.62
N HIS A 183 12.51 20.64 4.50
CA HIS A 183 11.40 21.11 5.34
C HIS A 183 10.31 21.88 4.58
N ALA A 184 10.55 22.27 3.33
CA ALA A 184 9.57 22.95 2.47
C ALA A 184 8.93 22.00 1.44
N LEU A 185 9.35 20.74 1.39
CA LEU A 185 8.83 19.76 0.44
C LEU A 185 7.35 19.48 0.68
N MET A 186 6.56 19.58 -0.37
CA MET A 186 5.15 19.22 -0.37
C MET A 186 4.88 18.04 -1.31
N ALA A 187 3.76 17.38 -1.13
CA ALA A 187 3.37 16.25 -1.97
C ALA A 187 3.28 16.60 -3.48
N GLY A 188 2.91 17.85 -3.80
CA GLY A 188 2.90 18.36 -5.17
C GLY A 188 4.27 18.34 -5.85
N ASP A 189 5.33 18.66 -5.10
CA ASP A 189 6.71 18.70 -5.62
C ASP A 189 7.27 17.32 -5.97
N ILE A 190 6.64 16.25 -5.43
CA ILE A 190 6.99 14.85 -5.73
C ILE A 190 6.37 14.41 -7.06
N ILE A 191 5.33 15.10 -7.52
CA ILE A 191 4.59 14.75 -8.75
C ILE A 191 5.22 15.43 -9.98
N GLU A 192 5.82 16.61 -9.81
CA GLU A 192 6.48 17.38 -10.87
C GLU A 192 7.87 16.83 -11.23
#